data_4645cad1f71e38716da972111eee8cd5
#
_entry.id   4645cad1f71e38716da972111eee8cd5
#
_cell.length_a   1.000
_cell.length_b   1.000
_cell.length_c   1.000
_cell.angle_alpha   90.00
_cell.angle_beta   90.00
_cell.angle_gamma   90.00
#
_symmetry.space_group_name_H-M   'P 1'
#
loop_
_entity.id
_entity.type
_entity.pdbx_description
1 polymer ?
#
loop_
_entity_poly.entity_id
_entity_poly.type
_entity_poly.pdbx_seq_one_letter_code
_entity_poly.pdbx_strand_id
1 'polypeptide(L)'
;MTEKAHRSISRLPHLYAALVMLMTMVMVPMAAAQTIYVMDSGDTVRVTVFGEPDLSGEFKVDAMGRLNLALIGQVDVRNLTTDQARQKIHDAYQDGYLRHPDIAVEIIAFRPFFIMGEVNQPGSYDYVPGMNVLNAIAIGGGLSYRGDEDDIEILRGHDASRVVIPATLATIVMPGDIVRVAERYF
;
A
#
# COMPACT_ATOMS: atom_id res chain seq x y z
N MET A 1 -72.22 29.99 22.54
CA MET A 1 -70.92 30.73 22.21
C MET A 1 -69.84 30.10 22.99
N THR A 2 -68.94 29.42 22.34
CA THR A 2 -67.49 29.22 22.58
C THR A 2 -67.13 27.81 22.12
N GLU A 3 -66.80 27.71 20.84
CA GLU A 3 -66.13 26.57 20.25
C GLU A 3 -64.96 27.13 19.44
N LYS A 4 -63.77 27.00 19.97
CA LYS A 4 -62.53 27.10 19.19
C LYS A 4 -61.31 27.04 20.12
N ALA A 5 -60.79 25.85 20.43
CA ALA A 5 -59.37 25.67 20.80
C ALA A 5 -59.04 24.16 20.92
N HIS A 6 -59.06 23.38 19.85
CA HIS A 6 -58.54 22.02 19.90
C HIS A 6 -58.05 21.55 18.52
N ARG A 7 -57.07 22.28 17.95
CA ARG A 7 -56.37 21.81 16.74
C ARG A 7 -54.95 22.35 16.69
N SER A 8 -54.02 21.87 17.51
CA SER A 8 -52.63 22.18 17.29
C SER A 8 -51.60 21.22 17.94
N ILE A 9 -51.98 20.03 18.44
CA ILE A 9 -51.05 19.16 19.16
C ILE A 9 -50.69 17.89 18.36
N SER A 10 -51.24 17.65 17.18
CA SER A 10 -51.03 16.39 16.43
C SER A 10 -49.83 16.36 15.46
N ARG A 11 -49.06 17.43 15.34
CA ARG A 11 -47.94 17.49 14.36
C ARG A 11 -46.55 17.30 14.99
N LEU A 12 -46.44 17.33 16.33
CA LEU A 12 -45.15 17.12 17.00
C LEU A 12 -44.53 15.72 16.83
N PRO A 13 -45.30 14.60 16.89
CA PRO A 13 -44.68 13.28 16.82
C PRO A 13 -44.07 12.98 15.44
N HIS A 14 -44.57 13.57 14.36
CA HIS A 14 -44.02 13.34 13.02
C HIS A 14 -42.73 14.12 12.75
N LEU A 15 -42.54 15.27 13.41
CA LEU A 15 -41.28 16.02 13.35
C LEU A 15 -40.16 15.32 14.10
N TYR A 16 -40.45 14.71 15.26
CA TYR A 16 -39.45 13.92 16.01
C TYR A 16 -39.09 12.63 15.28
N ALA A 17 -40.03 11.94 14.67
CA ALA A 17 -39.79 10.75 13.87
C ALA A 17 -38.90 11.06 12.62
N ALA A 18 -39.12 12.18 11.96
CA ALA A 18 -38.32 12.63 10.83
C ALA A 18 -36.90 13.04 11.25
N LEU A 19 -36.75 13.68 12.41
CA LEU A 19 -35.44 14.08 12.95
C LEU A 19 -34.59 12.87 13.38
N VAL A 20 -35.24 11.86 14.00
CA VAL A 20 -34.56 10.61 14.39
C VAL A 20 -34.19 9.80 13.16
N MET A 21 -35.02 9.76 12.12
CA MET A 21 -34.71 9.08 10.87
C MET A 21 -33.59 9.76 10.08
N LEU A 22 -33.45 11.09 10.17
CA LEU A 22 -32.35 11.85 9.56
C LEU A 22 -31.03 11.64 10.30
N MET A 23 -31.08 11.42 11.61
CA MET A 23 -29.88 11.22 12.44
C MET A 23 -29.26 9.83 12.32
N THR A 24 -30.01 8.82 11.88
CA THR A 24 -29.53 7.45 11.64
C THR A 24 -28.85 7.26 10.28
N MET A 25 -28.89 8.25 9.38
CA MET A 25 -28.40 8.14 8.01
C MET A 25 -26.93 8.55 7.84
N VAL A 26 -26.18 8.87 8.90
CA VAL A 26 -24.83 9.45 8.81
C VAL A 26 -23.75 8.54 9.42
N MET A 27 -23.99 7.28 9.67
CA MET A 27 -22.91 6.33 9.97
C MET A 27 -22.59 5.48 8.74
N VAL A 28 -22.02 6.09 7.70
CA VAL A 28 -21.27 5.35 6.70
C VAL A 28 -19.94 4.96 7.37
N PRO A 29 -19.65 3.68 7.61
CA PRO A 29 -18.33 3.29 8.06
C PRO A 29 -17.36 3.70 6.95
N MET A 30 -16.44 4.61 7.27
CA MET A 30 -15.31 4.94 6.42
C MET A 30 -14.44 3.68 6.40
N ALA A 31 -14.69 2.81 5.43
CA ALA A 31 -13.83 1.66 5.19
C ALA A 31 -12.43 2.21 4.94
N ALA A 32 -11.51 1.92 5.86
CA ALA A 32 -10.10 2.23 5.65
C ALA A 32 -9.69 1.56 4.34
N ALA A 33 -9.33 2.35 3.34
CA ALA A 33 -8.84 1.85 2.07
C ALA A 33 -7.56 1.07 2.39
N GLN A 34 -7.64 -0.25 2.39
CA GLN A 34 -6.45 -1.09 2.48
C GLN A 34 -5.65 -0.85 1.20
N THR A 35 -4.47 -0.30 1.35
CA THR A 35 -3.56 -0.09 0.23
C THR A 35 -3.13 -1.46 -0.27
N ILE A 36 -3.73 -1.90 -1.40
CA ILE A 36 -3.36 -3.14 -2.05
C ILE A 36 -1.95 -2.97 -2.60
N TYR A 37 -1.02 -3.80 -2.13
CA TYR A 37 0.34 -3.77 -2.61
C TYR A 37 0.41 -4.33 -4.04
N VAL A 38 1.17 -3.67 -4.90
CA VAL A 38 1.51 -4.14 -6.25
C VAL A 38 3.02 -4.32 -6.37
N MET A 39 3.40 -5.42 -7.00
CA MET A 39 4.80 -5.78 -7.21
C MET A 39 5.50 -4.85 -8.16
N ASP A 40 6.81 -4.70 -7.96
CA ASP A 40 7.66 -3.90 -8.82
C ASP A 40 9.11 -4.37 -8.76
N SER A 41 9.94 -3.77 -9.60
CA SER A 41 11.38 -4.05 -9.69
C SER A 41 12.06 -4.03 -8.32
N GLY A 42 12.82 -5.08 -8.03
CA GLY A 42 13.55 -5.25 -6.78
C GLY A 42 12.85 -6.12 -5.73
N ASP A 43 11.52 -6.32 -5.83
CA ASP A 43 10.81 -7.26 -4.97
C ASP A 43 11.29 -8.69 -5.21
N THR A 44 11.26 -9.53 -4.18
CA THR A 44 11.54 -10.96 -4.30
C THR A 44 10.28 -11.75 -3.95
N VAL A 45 9.90 -12.65 -4.83
CA VAL A 45 8.71 -13.47 -4.70
C VAL A 45 9.09 -14.94 -4.67
N ARG A 46 8.34 -15.72 -3.91
CA ARG A 46 8.35 -17.18 -4.00
C ARG A 46 7.19 -17.61 -4.87
N VAL A 47 7.50 -18.36 -5.92
CA VAL A 47 6.52 -19.03 -6.77
C VAL A 47 6.58 -20.52 -6.44
N THR A 48 5.47 -21.08 -6.01
CA THR A 48 5.32 -22.52 -5.75
C THR A 48 4.37 -23.09 -6.79
N VAL A 49 4.85 -24.05 -7.56
CA VAL A 49 4.04 -24.84 -8.49
C VAL A 49 3.85 -26.21 -7.83
N PHE A 50 2.66 -26.48 -7.32
CA PHE A 50 2.39 -27.70 -6.56
C PHE A 50 2.55 -28.94 -7.43
N GLY A 51 3.32 -29.91 -6.94
CA GLY A 51 3.67 -31.13 -7.68
C GLY A 51 4.89 -30.97 -8.61
N GLU A 52 5.41 -29.76 -8.80
CA GLU A 52 6.53 -29.49 -9.71
C GLU A 52 7.63 -28.69 -8.97
N PRO A 53 8.48 -29.35 -8.16
CA PRO A 53 9.51 -28.66 -7.38
C PRO A 53 10.55 -27.99 -8.26
N ASP A 54 10.84 -28.50 -9.45
CA ASP A 54 11.81 -27.94 -10.39
C ASP A 54 11.34 -26.62 -11.02
N LEU A 55 10.05 -26.31 -10.96
CA LEU A 55 9.45 -25.07 -11.43
C LEU A 55 9.21 -24.06 -10.30
N SER A 56 9.38 -24.52 -9.04
CA SER A 56 9.20 -23.71 -7.84
C SER A 56 10.51 -23.04 -7.43
N GLY A 57 10.43 -21.85 -6.81
CA GLY A 57 11.63 -21.18 -6.34
C GLY A 57 11.39 -19.75 -5.89
N GLU A 58 12.49 -19.08 -5.56
CA GLU A 58 12.52 -17.67 -5.24
C GLU A 58 13.06 -16.88 -6.42
N PHE A 59 12.31 -15.87 -6.81
CA PHE A 59 12.60 -15.08 -8.01
C PHE A 59 12.58 -13.60 -7.66
N LYS A 60 13.60 -12.88 -8.10
CA LYS A 60 13.65 -11.43 -7.98
C LYS A 60 13.04 -10.79 -9.22
N VAL A 61 12.16 -9.81 -9.00
CA VAL A 61 11.60 -8.99 -10.09
C VAL A 61 12.72 -8.14 -10.70
N ASP A 62 12.94 -8.30 -12.00
CA ASP A 62 14.00 -7.61 -12.73
C ASP A 62 13.74 -6.10 -12.88
N ALA A 63 14.71 -5.35 -13.42
CA ALA A 63 14.57 -3.91 -13.65
C ALA A 63 13.42 -3.55 -14.60
N MET A 64 12.93 -4.48 -15.41
CA MET A 64 11.80 -4.30 -16.30
C MET A 64 10.47 -4.75 -15.71
N GLY A 65 10.45 -5.18 -14.42
CA GLY A 65 9.25 -5.64 -13.75
C GLY A 65 8.82 -7.06 -14.09
N ARG A 66 9.78 -7.95 -14.45
CA ARG A 66 9.49 -9.31 -14.91
C ARG A 66 10.11 -10.36 -14.01
N LEU A 67 9.48 -11.51 -13.95
CA LEU A 67 10.03 -12.75 -13.38
C LEU A 67 10.55 -13.62 -14.52
N ASN A 68 11.69 -14.28 -14.31
CA ASN A 68 12.21 -15.27 -15.24
C ASN A 68 11.93 -16.67 -14.68
N LEU A 69 10.93 -17.33 -15.22
CA LEU A 69 10.42 -18.62 -14.76
C LEU A 69 10.80 -19.74 -15.74
N ALA A 70 11.12 -20.91 -15.20
CA ALA A 70 11.45 -22.08 -16.03
C ALA A 70 10.29 -22.42 -16.99
N LEU A 71 10.59 -22.88 -18.17
CA LEU A 71 9.70 -23.24 -19.28
C LEU A 71 8.95 -22.05 -19.91
N ILE A 72 8.33 -21.15 -19.14
CA ILE A 72 7.50 -20.04 -19.65
C ILE A 72 8.28 -18.75 -19.86
N GLY A 73 9.56 -18.72 -19.43
CA GLY A 73 10.43 -17.56 -19.66
C GLY A 73 10.04 -16.33 -18.84
N GLN A 74 10.00 -15.16 -19.49
CA GLN A 74 9.78 -13.89 -18.82
C GLN A 74 8.29 -13.56 -18.70
N VAL A 75 7.83 -13.37 -17.45
CA VAL A 75 6.45 -12.98 -17.15
C VAL A 75 6.47 -11.58 -16.53
N ASP A 76 5.82 -10.62 -17.17
CA ASP A 76 5.67 -9.25 -16.66
C ASP A 76 4.69 -9.24 -15.48
N VAL A 77 5.19 -8.81 -14.31
CA VAL A 77 4.44 -8.73 -13.05
C VAL A 77 4.40 -7.31 -12.47
N ARG A 78 4.94 -6.32 -13.17
CA ARG A 78 4.91 -4.92 -12.74
C ARG A 78 3.48 -4.44 -12.55
N ASN A 79 3.23 -3.75 -11.45
CA ASN A 79 1.93 -3.22 -11.06
C ASN A 79 0.84 -4.30 -10.88
N LEU A 80 1.20 -5.57 -10.78
CA LEU A 80 0.27 -6.64 -10.45
C LEU A 80 0.27 -6.94 -8.95
N THR A 81 -0.89 -7.30 -8.43
CA THR A 81 -0.99 -7.94 -7.11
C THR A 81 -0.46 -9.37 -7.19
N THR A 82 -0.21 -10.00 -6.05
CA THR A 82 0.18 -11.42 -5.99
C THR A 82 -0.86 -12.32 -6.66
N ASP A 83 -2.16 -12.04 -6.48
CA ASP A 83 -3.24 -12.81 -7.12
C ASP A 83 -3.25 -12.64 -8.64
N GLN A 84 -3.07 -11.42 -9.14
CA GLN A 84 -2.99 -11.18 -10.58
C GLN A 84 -1.77 -11.85 -11.20
N ALA A 85 -0.61 -11.80 -10.54
CA ALA A 85 0.59 -12.50 -10.99
C ALA A 85 0.40 -14.01 -10.97
N ARG A 86 -0.20 -14.56 -9.90
CA ARG A 86 -0.55 -15.97 -9.80
C ARG A 86 -1.39 -16.42 -10.99
N GLN A 87 -2.45 -15.66 -11.32
CA GLN A 87 -3.30 -15.98 -12.46
C GLN A 87 -2.54 -15.94 -13.78
N LYS A 88 -1.72 -14.91 -13.99
CA LYS A 88 -0.91 -14.77 -15.20
C LYS A 88 0.10 -15.90 -15.38
N ILE A 89 0.76 -16.32 -14.29
CA ILE A 89 1.69 -17.44 -14.28
C ILE A 89 0.94 -18.78 -14.52
N HIS A 90 -0.23 -18.93 -13.89
CA HIS A 90 -1.09 -20.10 -14.10
C HIS A 90 -1.44 -20.26 -15.59
N ASP A 91 -1.93 -19.19 -16.22
CA ASP A 91 -2.34 -19.23 -17.63
C ASP A 91 -1.16 -19.54 -18.55
N ALA A 92 0.02 -18.96 -18.24
CA ALA A 92 1.23 -19.23 -19.01
C ALA A 92 1.72 -20.68 -18.89
N TYR A 93 1.62 -21.31 -17.72
CA TYR A 93 1.94 -22.73 -17.59
C TYR A 93 0.87 -23.65 -18.20
N GLN A 94 -0.40 -23.27 -18.12
CA GLN A 94 -1.49 -24.02 -18.73
C GLN A 94 -1.41 -24.03 -20.27
N ASP A 95 -0.80 -23.01 -20.86
CA ASP A 95 -0.61 -22.89 -22.30
C ASP A 95 0.53 -23.82 -22.79
N GLY A 96 0.26 -25.14 -22.79
CA GLY A 96 1.11 -26.16 -23.40
C GLY A 96 2.14 -26.84 -22.50
N TYR A 97 2.27 -26.45 -21.20
CA TYR A 97 3.25 -27.07 -20.29
C TYR A 97 2.60 -27.95 -19.24
N LEU A 98 1.58 -27.45 -18.53
CA LEU A 98 0.90 -28.18 -17.47
C LEU A 98 -0.62 -28.21 -17.70
N ARG A 99 -1.27 -29.35 -17.44
CA ARG A 99 -2.71 -29.47 -17.69
C ARG A 99 -3.58 -28.71 -16.66
N HIS A 100 -3.20 -28.78 -15.39
CA HIS A 100 -3.91 -28.17 -14.27
C HIS A 100 -2.90 -27.65 -13.25
N PRO A 101 -2.17 -26.56 -13.55
CA PRO A 101 -1.18 -26.02 -12.62
C PRO A 101 -1.89 -25.45 -11.39
N ASP A 102 -1.43 -25.85 -10.20
CA ASP A 102 -1.80 -25.19 -8.96
C ASP A 102 -0.62 -24.33 -8.48
N ILE A 103 -0.83 -23.03 -8.31
CA ILE A 103 0.27 -22.08 -8.14
C ILE A 103 -0.03 -21.15 -6.97
N ALA A 104 0.98 -20.95 -6.11
CA ALA A 104 1.01 -19.90 -5.11
C ALA A 104 2.11 -18.88 -5.45
N VAL A 105 1.83 -17.61 -5.20
CA VAL A 105 2.78 -16.49 -5.33
C VAL A 105 2.77 -15.68 -4.04
N GLU A 106 3.92 -15.58 -3.39
CA GLU A 106 4.10 -14.88 -2.12
C GLU A 106 5.27 -13.90 -2.24
N ILE A 107 5.12 -12.69 -1.68
CA ILE A 107 6.24 -11.76 -1.55
C ILE A 107 7.02 -12.15 -0.30
N ILE A 108 8.30 -12.47 -0.46
CA ILE A 108 9.20 -12.86 0.63
C ILE A 108 10.17 -11.73 1.02
N ALA A 109 10.45 -10.80 0.11
CA ALA A 109 11.19 -9.59 0.42
C ALA A 109 10.68 -8.43 -0.47
N PHE A 110 10.43 -7.31 0.16
CA PHE A 110 10.08 -6.08 -0.53
C PHE A 110 11.33 -5.36 -0.99
N ARG A 111 11.23 -4.55 -2.05
CA ARG A 111 12.29 -3.64 -2.42
C ARG A 111 12.57 -2.65 -1.29
N PRO A 112 13.83 -2.23 -1.09
CA PRO A 112 14.22 -1.33 -0.03
C PRO A 112 13.56 0.06 -0.21
N PHE A 113 13.45 0.79 0.90
CA PHE A 113 13.19 2.22 0.88
C PHE A 113 14.48 3.00 1.20
N PHE A 114 14.45 4.30 1.02
CA PHE A 114 15.61 5.15 1.20
C PHE A 114 15.31 6.28 2.18
N ILE A 115 16.32 6.68 2.95
CA ILE A 115 16.25 7.85 3.81
C ILE A 115 17.37 8.79 3.42
N MET A 116 17.06 10.07 3.26
CA MET A 116 18.02 11.12 2.91
C MET A 116 17.72 12.42 3.64
N GLY A 117 18.69 13.33 3.62
CA GLY A 117 18.63 14.62 4.32
C GLY A 117 19.10 14.53 5.76
N GLU A 118 18.47 15.29 6.65
CA GLU A 118 18.94 15.52 8.01
C GLU A 118 18.53 14.39 8.98
N VAL A 119 19.09 13.20 8.76
CA VAL A 119 19.06 12.05 9.64
C VAL A 119 20.48 11.60 9.98
N ASN A 120 20.68 10.89 11.08
CA ASN A 120 22.00 10.50 11.52
C ASN A 120 22.68 9.47 10.58
N GLN A 121 21.88 8.59 9.95
CA GLN A 121 22.36 7.55 9.05
C GLN A 121 21.48 7.53 7.78
N PRO A 122 21.73 8.40 6.80
CA PRO A 122 21.04 8.32 5.51
C PRO A 122 21.50 7.07 4.76
N GLY A 123 20.57 6.44 4.00
CA GLY A 123 20.90 5.20 3.29
C GLY A 123 19.70 4.45 2.76
N SER A 124 19.95 3.20 2.35
CA SER A 124 18.96 2.24 1.90
C SER A 124 18.65 1.24 3.02
N TYR A 125 17.37 0.96 3.24
CA TYR A 125 16.91 0.12 4.35
C TYR A 125 15.84 -0.87 3.88
N ASP A 126 15.81 -2.04 4.51
CA ASP A 126 14.79 -3.04 4.26
C ASP A 126 13.42 -2.54 4.73
N TYR A 127 12.44 -2.73 3.86
CA TYR A 127 11.07 -2.33 4.17
C TYR A 127 10.37 -3.37 5.06
N VAL A 128 9.66 -2.87 6.06
CA VAL A 128 8.78 -3.68 6.92
C VAL A 128 7.33 -3.25 6.70
N PRO A 129 6.40 -4.18 6.39
CA PRO A 129 4.99 -3.85 6.19
C PRO A 129 4.38 -3.06 7.35
N GLY A 130 3.67 -1.98 7.01
CA GLY A 130 2.99 -1.13 7.99
C GLY A 130 3.86 -0.07 8.65
N MET A 131 5.12 0.07 8.25
CA MET A 131 5.99 1.11 8.79
C MET A 131 5.55 2.51 8.36
N ASN A 132 5.83 3.49 9.21
CA ASN A 132 5.60 4.91 8.96
C ASN A 132 6.92 5.70 8.96
N VAL A 133 6.84 6.99 8.69
CA VAL A 133 8.00 7.90 8.66
C VAL A 133 8.76 7.90 9.99
N LEU A 134 8.07 7.85 11.13
CA LEU A 134 8.72 7.78 12.44
C LEU A 134 9.59 6.52 12.57
N ASN A 135 9.07 5.36 12.12
CA ASN A 135 9.84 4.11 12.12
C ASN A 135 11.05 4.22 11.18
N ALA A 136 10.85 4.80 10.00
CA ALA A 136 11.94 4.99 9.02
C ALA A 136 13.05 5.87 9.62
N ILE A 137 12.70 7.02 10.20
CA ILE A 137 13.67 7.92 10.86
C ILE A 137 14.38 7.21 12.00
N ALA A 138 13.67 6.44 12.83
CA ALA A 138 14.28 5.68 13.93
C ALA A 138 15.31 4.66 13.43
N ILE A 139 15.01 3.95 12.34
CA ILE A 139 15.94 3.02 11.68
C ILE A 139 17.17 3.78 11.14
N GLY A 140 16.98 4.99 10.60
CA GLY A 140 18.04 5.90 10.16
C GLY A 140 18.82 6.56 11.30
N GLY A 141 18.67 6.06 12.54
CA GLY A 141 19.40 6.57 13.72
C GLY A 141 18.84 7.86 14.33
N GLY A 142 17.60 8.23 13.95
CA GLY A 142 16.94 9.46 14.39
C GLY A 142 17.29 10.68 13.53
N LEU A 143 16.61 11.79 13.81
CA LEU A 143 16.92 13.08 13.18
C LEU A 143 18.30 13.56 13.60
N SER A 144 18.99 14.25 12.70
CA SER A 144 20.18 15.02 13.06
C SER A 144 19.79 16.25 13.91
N TYR A 145 20.74 16.92 14.50
CA TYR A 145 20.49 18.17 15.25
C TYR A 145 19.92 19.30 14.38
N ARG A 146 20.04 19.18 13.06
CA ARG A 146 19.51 20.13 12.05
C ARG A 146 18.22 19.67 11.42
N GLY A 147 17.77 18.44 11.70
CA GLY A 147 16.57 17.89 11.10
C GLY A 147 15.30 18.59 11.53
N ASP A 148 14.41 18.84 10.58
CA ASP A 148 13.10 19.40 10.82
C ASP A 148 12.04 18.30 10.79
N GLU A 149 11.37 18.05 11.90
CA GLU A 149 10.30 17.04 12.00
C GLU A 149 9.00 17.49 11.35
N ASP A 150 8.84 18.80 11.11
CA ASP A 150 7.67 19.40 10.49
C ASP A 150 7.84 19.55 8.98
N ASP A 151 9.06 19.39 8.45
CA ASP A 151 9.36 19.47 7.00
C ASP A 151 9.94 18.14 6.48
N ILE A 152 9.05 17.17 6.33
CA ILE A 152 9.36 15.85 5.80
C ILE A 152 8.58 15.61 4.53
N GLU A 153 9.22 15.01 3.54
CA GLU A 153 8.61 14.65 2.27
C GLU A 153 8.89 13.19 1.92
N ILE A 154 7.95 12.56 1.24
CA ILE A 154 8.12 11.26 0.61
C ILE A 154 8.13 11.45 -0.90
N LEU A 155 9.21 11.00 -1.56
CA LEU A 155 9.25 10.90 -3.01
C LEU A 155 8.83 9.48 -3.38
N ARG A 156 7.63 9.34 -3.94
CA ARG A 156 7.01 8.07 -4.31
C ARG A 156 6.94 7.90 -5.82
N GLY A 157 7.17 6.69 -6.30
CA GLY A 157 7.14 6.37 -7.73
C GLY A 157 8.53 6.04 -8.28
N HIS A 158 8.61 5.87 -9.61
CA HIS A 158 9.84 5.51 -10.29
C HIS A 158 10.42 6.68 -11.07
N ASP A 159 11.72 6.86 -10.97
CA ASP A 159 12.53 7.77 -11.80
C ASP A 159 11.88 9.15 -12.04
N ALA A 160 11.63 9.47 -13.30
CA ALA A 160 11.05 10.77 -13.70
C ALA A 160 9.57 10.96 -13.32
N SER A 161 8.87 9.90 -12.89
CA SER A 161 7.45 9.96 -12.47
C SER A 161 7.27 10.07 -10.96
N ARG A 162 8.34 10.34 -10.21
CA ARG A 162 8.26 10.51 -8.76
C ARG A 162 7.42 11.72 -8.38
N VAL A 163 6.46 11.47 -7.48
CA VAL A 163 5.61 12.50 -6.90
C VAL A 163 6.13 12.83 -5.51
N VAL A 164 6.29 14.12 -5.22
CA VAL A 164 6.63 14.61 -3.88
C VAL A 164 5.34 14.73 -3.08
N ILE A 165 5.30 14.05 -1.94
CA ILE A 165 4.15 14.02 -1.02
C ILE A 165 4.62 14.61 0.31
N PRO A 166 4.04 15.73 0.78
CA PRO A 166 4.28 16.21 2.13
C PRO A 166 3.90 15.12 3.13
N ALA A 167 4.75 14.88 4.12
CA ALA A 167 4.58 13.78 5.06
C ALA A 167 4.67 14.25 6.50
N THR A 168 4.01 13.53 7.39
CA THR A 168 4.15 13.64 8.83
C THR A 168 4.79 12.37 9.38
N LEU A 169 5.18 12.37 10.64
CA LEU A 169 5.72 11.17 11.30
C LEU A 169 4.79 9.95 11.23
N ALA A 170 3.46 10.16 11.12
CA ALA A 170 2.47 9.10 11.01
C ALA A 170 2.23 8.62 9.56
N THR A 171 2.78 9.30 8.55
CA THR A 171 2.58 8.94 7.15
C THR A 171 3.18 7.57 6.86
N ILE A 172 2.41 6.70 6.20
CA ILE A 172 2.85 5.35 5.84
C ILE A 172 3.90 5.41 4.73
N VAL A 173 5.03 4.76 4.98
CA VAL A 173 6.09 4.54 3.98
C VAL A 173 5.77 3.29 3.18
N MET A 174 6.06 3.32 1.89
CA MET A 174 5.87 2.20 0.97
C MET A 174 7.22 1.70 0.44
N PRO A 175 7.31 0.45 -0.02
CA PRO A 175 8.53 -0.05 -0.67
C PRO A 175 8.94 0.83 -1.86
N GLY A 176 10.23 1.21 -1.89
CA GLY A 176 10.78 2.08 -2.93
C GLY A 176 10.60 3.58 -2.69
N ASP A 177 9.92 3.99 -1.61
CA ASP A 177 9.83 5.41 -1.23
C ASP A 177 11.21 5.97 -0.85
N ILE A 178 11.39 7.27 -1.05
CA ILE A 178 12.49 8.04 -0.49
C ILE A 178 11.90 9.00 0.55
N VAL A 179 12.25 8.80 1.80
CA VAL A 179 11.92 9.70 2.90
C VAL A 179 13.00 10.78 2.95
N ARG A 180 12.63 12.04 2.73
CA ARG A 180 13.51 13.19 2.77
C ARG A 180 13.18 14.04 3.98
N VAL A 181 14.15 14.29 4.84
CA VAL A 181 14.05 15.21 5.96
C VAL A 181 14.78 16.50 5.61
N ALA A 182 14.07 17.62 5.68
CA ALA A 182 14.66 18.93 5.40
C ALA A 182 15.54 19.41 6.57
N GLU A 183 16.38 20.40 6.26
CA GLU A 183 17.15 21.14 7.25
C GLU A 183 16.28 22.23 7.87
N ARG A 184 16.32 22.35 9.19
CA ARG A 184 15.64 23.42 9.93
C ARG A 184 16.31 24.76 9.65
N TYR A 185 15.54 25.74 9.19
CA TYR A 185 15.98 27.12 9.07
C TYR A 185 15.70 27.85 10.37
N PHE A 186 16.74 28.53 10.91
CA PHE A 186 16.67 29.36 12.12
C PHE A 186 16.43 30.82 11.76
#